data_b6d1a8d47c2d9eb2174bc0a7881d7d5e
#
_entry.id   b6d1a8d47c2d9eb2174bc0a7881d7d5e
#
_cell.length_a   1.000
_cell.length_b   1.000
_cell.length_c   1.000
_cell.angle_alpha   90.00
_cell.angle_beta   90.00
_cell.angle_gamma   90.00
#
_symmetry.space_group_name_H-M   'P 1'
#
loop_
_entity.id
_entity.type
_entity.pdbx_description
1 polymer ?
#
loop_
_entity_poly.entity_id
_entity_poly.type
_entity_poly.pdbx_seq_one_letter_code
_entity_poly.pdbx_strand_id
1 'polypeptide(L)'
;MNAREILNDRHGVVRSVAPDATVFEAVKAMDKFKVGALMVIENRKLVGVISERDYTRKVVLKERASKTTKVSEIMSHKIAQVGPEASIKKCMDIMGKHRIRHLPVVEVGKVLGVISSTDLLLLTVSEKDHIIEQLERYIASDF
;
A
#
# COMPACT_ATOMS: atom_id res chain seq x y z
N MET A 1 12.34 -4.02 -13.37
CA MET A 1 12.09 -4.43 -11.98
C MET A 1 10.60 -4.66 -11.79
N ASN A 2 10.24 -5.74 -11.13
CA ASN A 2 8.84 -6.07 -10.83
C ASN A 2 8.54 -5.92 -9.33
N ALA A 3 7.25 -6.08 -8.97
CA ALA A 3 6.81 -5.90 -7.59
C ALA A 3 7.54 -6.81 -6.60
N ARG A 4 7.80 -8.07 -6.96
CA ARG A 4 8.54 -9.01 -6.11
C ARG A 4 9.94 -8.50 -5.80
N GLU A 5 10.65 -7.99 -6.81
CA GLU A 5 11.99 -7.45 -6.65
C GLU A 5 12.00 -6.20 -5.78
N ILE A 6 11.00 -5.35 -5.94
CA ILE A 6 10.84 -4.15 -5.10
C ILE A 6 10.68 -4.55 -3.63
N LEU A 7 9.85 -5.55 -3.35
CA LEU A 7 9.64 -6.04 -1.98
C LEU A 7 10.91 -6.67 -1.39
N ASN A 8 11.68 -7.38 -2.20
CA ASN A 8 12.92 -8.03 -1.74
C ASN A 8 13.99 -7.02 -1.32
N ASP A 9 14.01 -5.85 -1.95
CA ASP A 9 14.95 -4.77 -1.61
C ASP A 9 14.51 -3.98 -0.37
N ARG A 10 13.38 -4.34 0.23
CA ARG A 10 12.78 -3.59 1.32
C ARG A 10 12.35 -4.47 2.45
N HIS A 11 12.55 -3.97 3.66
CA HIS A 11 12.11 -4.60 4.89
C HIS A 11 10.87 -3.87 5.42
N GLY A 12 9.82 -3.79 4.59
CA GLY A 12 8.55 -3.16 4.96
C GLY A 12 7.73 -4.06 5.85
N VAL A 13 7.15 -3.49 6.90
CA VAL A 13 6.20 -4.22 7.76
C VAL A 13 4.80 -3.99 7.20
N VAL A 14 4.06 -5.08 6.99
CA VAL A 14 2.67 -5.02 6.58
C VAL A 14 1.82 -4.58 7.78
N ARG A 15 1.13 -3.43 7.65
CA ARG A 15 0.24 -2.94 8.71
C ARG A 15 -1.17 -3.42 8.42
N SER A 16 -1.71 -4.22 9.33
CA SER A 16 -3.01 -4.84 9.15
C SER A 16 -3.80 -4.95 10.43
N VAL A 17 -5.09 -5.18 10.28
CA VAL A 17 -6.01 -5.51 11.37
C VAL A 17 -6.85 -6.69 10.96
N ALA A 18 -7.41 -7.38 11.93
CA ALA A 18 -8.35 -8.47 11.68
C ALA A 18 -9.75 -7.91 11.41
N PRO A 19 -10.58 -8.62 10.64
CA PRO A 19 -11.94 -8.14 10.34
C PRO A 19 -12.85 -8.07 11.58
N ASP A 20 -12.59 -8.87 12.61
CA ASP A 20 -13.35 -8.86 13.86
C ASP A 20 -12.82 -7.87 14.90
N ALA A 21 -11.72 -7.16 14.61
CA ALA A 21 -11.28 -6.06 15.43
C ALA A 21 -12.29 -4.91 15.39
N THR A 22 -12.31 -4.09 16.43
CA THR A 22 -13.19 -2.90 16.46
C THR A 22 -12.61 -1.80 15.57
N VAL A 23 -13.48 -0.93 15.09
CA VAL A 23 -13.06 0.26 14.34
C VAL A 23 -12.18 1.14 15.22
N PHE A 24 -12.45 1.22 16.51
CA PHE A 24 -11.62 1.97 17.45
C PHE A 24 -10.18 1.45 17.48
N GLU A 25 -10.00 0.12 17.51
CA GLU A 25 -8.67 -0.50 17.46
C GLU A 25 -7.95 -0.18 16.15
N ALA A 26 -8.68 -0.19 15.02
CA ALA A 26 -8.12 0.15 13.73
C ALA A 26 -7.67 1.62 13.66
N VAL A 27 -8.49 2.55 14.14
CA VAL A 27 -8.16 3.98 14.17
C VAL A 27 -6.95 4.22 15.09
N LYS A 28 -6.92 3.55 16.22
CA LYS A 28 -5.79 3.62 17.15
C LYS A 28 -4.49 3.14 16.50
N ALA A 29 -4.56 2.06 15.72
CA ALA A 29 -3.41 1.56 14.97
C ALA A 29 -2.98 2.53 13.85
N MET A 30 -3.91 3.14 13.14
CA MET A 30 -3.61 4.16 12.14
C MET A 30 -2.86 5.35 12.75
N ASP A 31 -3.28 5.80 13.92
CA ASP A 31 -2.60 6.88 14.65
C ASP A 31 -1.21 6.46 15.09
N LYS A 32 -1.08 5.26 15.65
CA LYS A 32 0.20 4.74 16.12
C LYS A 32 1.22 4.62 14.98
N PHE A 33 0.81 4.13 13.83
CA PHE A 33 1.69 3.90 12.68
C PHE A 33 1.74 5.08 11.71
N LYS A 34 0.97 6.15 11.97
CA LYS A 34 0.90 7.34 11.11
C LYS A 34 0.53 7.01 9.67
N VAL A 35 -0.47 6.16 9.51
CA VAL A 35 -1.02 5.77 8.22
C VAL A 35 -2.51 6.10 8.13
N GLY A 36 -3.00 6.36 6.93
CA GLY A 36 -4.41 6.69 6.69
C GLY A 36 -5.28 5.49 6.33
N ALA A 37 -4.69 4.31 6.23
CA ALA A 37 -5.39 3.08 5.88
C ALA A 37 -4.65 1.86 6.40
N LEU A 38 -5.39 0.78 6.61
CA LEU A 38 -4.83 -0.51 7.01
C LEU A 38 -5.43 -1.59 6.12
N MET A 39 -4.64 -2.61 5.83
CA MET A 39 -5.17 -3.83 5.23
C MET A 39 -5.94 -4.61 6.27
N VAL A 40 -7.01 -5.26 5.83
CA VAL A 40 -7.77 -6.18 6.66
C VAL A 40 -7.42 -7.58 6.20
N ILE A 41 -6.78 -8.33 7.07
CA ILE A 41 -6.24 -9.67 6.75
C ILE A 41 -6.85 -10.70 7.68
N GLU A 42 -7.31 -11.79 7.09
CA GLU A 42 -7.83 -12.95 7.82
C GLU A 42 -7.20 -14.21 7.22
N ASN A 43 -6.60 -15.05 8.07
CA ASN A 43 -5.94 -16.28 7.64
C ASN A 43 -4.91 -16.03 6.50
N ARG A 44 -4.11 -14.97 6.64
CA ARG A 44 -3.08 -14.55 5.68
C ARG A 44 -3.65 -14.02 4.34
N LYS A 45 -4.97 -13.94 4.21
CA LYS A 45 -5.64 -13.44 2.99
C LYS A 45 -6.11 -12.02 3.18
N LEU A 46 -5.93 -11.21 2.14
CA LEU A 46 -6.44 -9.85 2.11
C LEU A 46 -7.94 -9.89 1.84
N VAL A 47 -8.73 -9.46 2.84
CA VAL A 47 -10.20 -9.49 2.75
C VAL A 47 -10.82 -8.10 2.61
N GLY A 48 -10.07 -7.05 2.91
CA GLY A 48 -10.57 -5.69 2.79
C GLY A 48 -9.49 -4.65 3.09
N VAL A 49 -9.90 -3.40 3.00
CA VAL A 49 -9.09 -2.24 3.40
C VAL A 49 -9.98 -1.32 4.22
N ILE A 50 -9.46 -0.81 5.32
CA ILE A 50 -10.15 0.20 6.15
C ILE A 50 -9.34 1.48 6.17
N SER A 51 -10.00 2.63 5.98
CA SER A 51 -9.34 3.93 5.91
C SER A 51 -9.97 4.93 6.89
N GLU A 52 -9.25 6.03 7.13
CA GLU A 52 -9.79 7.16 7.90
C GLU A 52 -11.06 7.72 7.26
N ARG A 53 -11.14 7.66 5.92
CA ARG A 53 -12.34 8.08 5.19
C ARG A 53 -13.53 7.17 5.50
N ASP A 54 -13.32 5.86 5.60
CA ASP A 54 -14.36 4.92 6.02
C ASP A 54 -14.85 5.23 7.41
N TYR A 55 -13.94 5.54 8.33
CA TYR A 55 -14.29 5.94 9.69
C TYR A 55 -15.19 7.18 9.69
N THR A 56 -14.78 8.22 8.97
CA THR A 56 -15.53 9.45 8.90
C THR A 56 -16.92 9.24 8.28
N ARG A 57 -17.00 8.56 7.15
CA ARG A 57 -18.25 8.44 6.38
C ARG A 57 -19.20 7.36 6.88
N LYS A 58 -18.65 6.27 7.40
CA LYS A 58 -19.45 5.08 7.76
C LYS A 58 -19.65 4.90 9.25
N VAL A 59 -18.91 5.60 10.08
CA VAL A 59 -19.02 5.52 11.54
C VAL A 59 -19.48 6.86 12.11
N VAL A 60 -18.68 7.92 12.00
CA VAL A 60 -19.00 9.22 12.58
C VAL A 60 -20.29 9.79 11.99
N LEU A 61 -20.40 9.85 10.66
CA LEU A 61 -21.59 10.43 10.00
C LEU A 61 -22.83 9.54 10.08
N LYS A 62 -22.68 8.27 10.41
CA LYS A 62 -23.79 7.33 10.61
C LYS A 62 -24.13 7.13 12.10
N GLU A 63 -23.53 7.94 12.96
CA GLU A 63 -23.77 7.91 14.41
C GLU A 63 -23.51 6.53 15.04
N ARG A 64 -22.56 5.76 14.49
CA ARG A 64 -22.17 4.47 15.02
C ARG A 64 -21.08 4.63 16.07
N ALA A 65 -21.00 3.68 16.99
CA ALA A 65 -19.98 3.68 18.03
C ALA A 65 -18.74 2.92 17.57
N SER A 66 -17.57 3.58 17.57
CA SER A 66 -16.32 2.98 17.12
C SER A 66 -15.89 1.77 17.94
N LYS A 67 -16.21 1.75 19.24
CA LYS A 67 -15.85 0.65 20.15
C LYS A 67 -16.71 -0.60 20.00
N THR A 68 -17.87 -0.50 19.34
CA THR A 68 -18.79 -1.60 19.15
C THR A 68 -19.04 -1.95 17.69
N THR A 69 -18.42 -1.22 16.77
CA THR A 69 -18.49 -1.50 15.33
C THR A 69 -17.25 -2.29 14.93
N LYS A 70 -17.45 -3.41 14.23
CA LYS A 70 -16.33 -4.22 13.72
C LYS A 70 -15.80 -3.65 12.42
N VAL A 71 -14.52 -3.85 12.19
CA VAL A 71 -13.85 -3.47 10.94
C VAL A 71 -14.58 -4.06 9.73
N SER A 72 -15.01 -5.32 9.81
CA SER A 72 -15.74 -6.00 8.73
C SER A 72 -17.04 -5.30 8.32
N GLU A 73 -17.64 -4.51 9.21
CA GLU A 73 -18.91 -3.82 8.93
C GLU A 73 -18.72 -2.60 8.06
N ILE A 74 -17.51 -2.02 8.02
CA ILE A 74 -17.26 -0.77 7.28
C ILE A 74 -16.13 -0.86 6.26
N MET A 75 -15.32 -1.91 6.26
CA MET A 75 -14.20 -2.05 5.34
C MET A 75 -14.66 -2.07 3.89
N SER A 76 -13.81 -1.62 2.99
CA SER A 76 -14.03 -1.74 1.55
C SER A 76 -13.54 -3.10 1.08
N HIS A 77 -14.35 -3.77 0.24
CA HIS A 77 -13.97 -5.02 -0.42
C HIS A 77 -13.30 -4.75 -1.77
N LYS A 78 -13.40 -3.54 -2.28
CA LYS A 78 -12.73 -3.13 -3.53
C LYS A 78 -11.30 -2.76 -3.20
N ILE A 79 -10.40 -3.68 -3.47
CA ILE A 79 -9.00 -3.54 -3.09
C ILE A 79 -8.15 -3.38 -4.35
N ALA A 80 -7.50 -2.23 -4.48
CA ALA A 80 -6.47 -2.06 -5.50
C ALA A 80 -5.26 -2.89 -5.06
N GLN A 81 -4.80 -3.78 -5.91
CA GLN A 81 -3.70 -4.70 -5.62
C GLN A 81 -3.00 -5.11 -6.91
N VAL A 82 -1.79 -5.62 -6.79
CA VAL A 82 -1.02 -6.15 -7.92
C VAL A 82 -0.47 -7.52 -7.58
N GLY A 83 -0.17 -8.29 -8.62
CA GLY A 83 0.59 -9.52 -8.48
C GLY A 83 2.09 -9.24 -8.40
N PRO A 84 2.90 -10.26 -8.00
CA PRO A 84 4.35 -10.09 -7.82
C PRO A 84 5.10 -9.80 -9.13
N GLU A 85 4.52 -10.09 -10.27
CA GLU A 85 5.16 -9.87 -11.57
C GLU A 85 4.86 -8.49 -12.17
N ALA A 86 4.06 -7.65 -11.50
CA ALA A 86 3.69 -6.33 -11.98
C ALA A 86 4.91 -5.43 -12.10
N SER A 87 4.99 -4.66 -13.20
CA SER A 87 6.06 -3.69 -13.42
C SER A 87 5.90 -2.46 -12.52
N ILE A 88 6.97 -1.70 -12.36
CA ILE A 88 6.93 -0.40 -11.66
C ILE A 88 5.87 0.49 -12.30
N LYS A 89 5.84 0.56 -13.63
CA LYS A 89 4.87 1.37 -14.36
C LYS A 89 3.44 0.97 -14.02
N LYS A 90 3.15 -0.32 -13.99
CA LYS A 90 1.81 -0.81 -13.64
C LYS A 90 1.44 -0.44 -12.21
N CYS A 91 2.37 -0.57 -11.27
CA CYS A 91 2.14 -0.16 -9.88
C CYS A 91 1.82 1.34 -9.80
N MET A 92 2.57 2.17 -10.51
CA MET A 92 2.35 3.61 -10.55
C MET A 92 1.00 3.97 -11.16
N ASP A 93 0.63 3.31 -12.25
CA ASP A 93 -0.65 3.53 -12.94
C ASP A 93 -1.83 3.22 -12.01
N ILE A 94 -1.76 2.11 -11.27
CA ILE A 94 -2.81 1.72 -10.33
C ILE A 94 -2.89 2.70 -9.17
N MET A 95 -1.75 3.08 -8.60
CA MET A 95 -1.71 4.05 -7.51
C MET A 95 -2.28 5.40 -7.93
N GLY A 96 -1.94 5.87 -9.13
CA GLY A 96 -2.46 7.11 -9.67
C GLY A 96 -3.96 7.05 -9.94
N LYS A 97 -4.43 5.96 -10.55
CA LYS A 97 -5.84 5.77 -10.86
C LYS A 97 -6.71 5.75 -9.60
N HIS A 98 -6.26 5.04 -8.58
CA HIS A 98 -7.02 4.86 -7.34
C HIS A 98 -6.67 5.90 -6.26
N ARG A 99 -5.69 6.76 -6.52
CA ARG A 99 -5.22 7.80 -5.58
C ARG A 99 -4.82 7.22 -4.24
N ILE A 100 -4.07 6.14 -4.27
CA ILE A 100 -3.58 5.45 -3.07
C ILE A 100 -2.07 5.59 -2.96
N ARG A 101 -1.56 5.55 -1.74
CA ARG A 101 -0.13 5.67 -1.44
C ARG A 101 0.53 4.33 -1.09
N HIS A 102 -0.27 3.31 -0.91
CA HIS A 102 0.19 1.96 -0.54
C HIS A 102 -0.54 0.96 -1.40
N LEU A 103 0.22 0.06 -2.01
CA LEU A 103 -0.31 -0.94 -2.94
C LEU A 103 0.06 -2.33 -2.45
N PRO A 104 -0.93 -3.15 -2.05
CA PRO A 104 -0.66 -4.52 -1.67
C PRO A 104 -0.20 -5.35 -2.86
N VAL A 105 0.80 -6.17 -2.63
CA VAL A 105 1.26 -7.19 -3.57
C VAL A 105 0.70 -8.53 -3.10
N VAL A 106 -0.12 -9.16 -3.92
CA VAL A 106 -0.89 -10.35 -3.54
C VAL A 106 -0.63 -11.47 -4.53
N GLU A 107 -0.40 -12.67 -4.01
CA GLU A 107 -0.26 -13.89 -4.82
C GLU A 107 -1.20 -14.97 -4.24
N VAL A 108 -2.14 -15.43 -5.06
CA VAL A 108 -3.14 -16.44 -4.67
C VAL A 108 -3.85 -16.05 -3.37
N GLY A 109 -4.28 -14.78 -3.29
CA GLY A 109 -4.99 -14.23 -2.14
C GLY A 109 -4.10 -13.86 -0.95
N LYS A 110 -2.85 -14.29 -0.92
CA LYS A 110 -1.92 -14.01 0.19
C LYS A 110 -1.15 -12.73 -0.04
N VAL A 111 -1.05 -11.90 0.99
CA VAL A 111 -0.28 -10.66 0.93
C VAL A 111 1.21 -10.99 1.06
N LEU A 112 1.99 -10.62 0.04
CA LEU A 112 3.45 -10.75 0.06
C LEU A 112 4.11 -9.53 0.71
N GLY A 113 3.46 -8.37 0.58
CA GLY A 113 3.98 -7.12 1.13
C GLY A 113 3.22 -5.94 0.59
N VAL A 114 3.69 -4.73 0.89
CA VAL A 114 3.10 -3.48 0.45
C VAL A 114 4.17 -2.59 -0.16
N ILE A 115 3.86 -2.02 -1.32
CA ILE A 115 4.72 -1.04 -1.98
C ILE A 115 4.15 0.34 -1.73
N SER A 116 4.96 1.28 -1.25
CA SER A 116 4.53 2.67 -1.05
C SER A 116 4.87 3.54 -2.27
N SER A 117 4.14 4.64 -2.42
CA SER A 117 4.44 5.62 -3.46
C SER A 117 5.84 6.23 -3.29
N THR A 118 6.28 6.41 -2.05
CA THR A 118 7.63 6.89 -1.75
C THR A 118 8.69 5.92 -2.29
N ASP A 119 8.44 4.62 -2.15
CA ASP A 119 9.34 3.58 -2.65
C ASP A 119 9.52 3.66 -4.15
N LEU A 120 8.40 3.79 -4.87
CA LEU A 120 8.42 3.91 -6.32
C LEU A 120 9.11 5.20 -6.77
N LEU A 121 8.86 6.29 -6.05
CA LEU A 121 9.51 7.56 -6.35
C LEU A 121 11.04 7.47 -6.20
N LEU A 122 11.52 6.91 -5.10
CA LEU A 122 12.95 6.76 -4.84
C LEU A 122 13.62 5.85 -5.88
N LEU A 123 12.97 4.77 -6.28
CA LEU A 123 13.47 3.88 -7.33
C LEU A 123 13.54 4.60 -8.68
N THR A 124 12.53 5.39 -9.03
CA THR A 124 12.49 6.13 -10.28
C THR A 124 13.60 7.18 -10.33
N VAL A 125 13.83 7.91 -9.25
CA VAL A 125 14.92 8.88 -9.14
C VAL A 125 16.27 8.19 -9.28
N SER A 126 16.48 7.07 -8.60
CA SER A 126 17.71 6.29 -8.69
C SER A 126 18.00 5.82 -10.12
N GLU A 127 16.99 5.33 -10.83
CA GLU A 127 17.15 4.92 -12.23
C GLU A 127 17.53 6.09 -13.14
N LYS A 128 16.89 7.24 -12.97
CA LYS A 128 17.22 8.45 -13.74
C LYS A 128 18.64 8.93 -13.46
N ASP A 129 19.06 8.95 -12.22
CA ASP A 129 20.41 9.33 -11.83
C ASP A 129 21.45 8.39 -12.45
N HIS A 130 21.18 7.10 -12.46
CA HIS A 130 22.06 6.12 -13.09
C HIS A 130 22.19 6.35 -14.60
N ILE A 131 21.10 6.66 -15.28
CA ILE A 131 21.09 6.98 -16.71
C ILE A 131 21.91 8.24 -16.96
N ILE A 132 21.74 9.27 -16.15
CA ILE A 132 22.49 10.53 -16.27
C ILE A 132 24.00 10.27 -16.10
N GLU A 133 24.41 9.50 -15.11
CA GLU A 133 25.80 9.12 -14.90
C GLU A 133 26.37 8.38 -16.12
N GLN A 134 25.62 7.44 -16.68
CA GLN A 134 26.04 6.70 -17.87
C GLN A 134 26.23 7.63 -19.07
N LEU A 135 25.32 8.56 -19.29
CA LEU A 135 25.40 9.54 -20.37
C LEU A 135 26.60 10.48 -20.17
N GLU A 136 26.84 10.93 -18.96
CA GLU A 136 28.00 11.77 -18.65
C GLU A 136 29.31 11.05 -18.94
N ARG A 137 29.43 9.78 -18.59
CA ARG A 137 30.62 8.97 -18.91
C ARG A 137 30.79 8.80 -20.40
N TYR A 138 29.70 8.58 -21.13
CA TYR A 138 29.73 8.45 -22.58
C TYR A 138 30.20 9.72 -23.25
N ILE A 139 29.71 10.88 -22.84
CA ILE A 139 30.10 12.18 -23.33
C ILE A 139 31.59 12.46 -23.02
N ALA A 140 32.03 12.15 -21.80
CA ALA A 140 33.42 12.35 -21.38
C ALA A 140 34.40 11.49 -22.20
N SER A 141 33.99 10.29 -22.62
CA SER A 141 34.84 9.38 -23.40
C SER A 141 35.03 9.83 -24.86
N ASP A 142 34.12 10.67 -25.37
CA ASP A 142 34.20 11.20 -26.74
C ASP A 142 35.10 12.42 -26.87
N PHE A 143 35.57 12.93 -25.78
CA PHE A 143 36.50 14.03 -25.70
C PHE A 143 37.89 13.56 -25.22
#